data_5a5bde1cff560a29c42624a2e2b36cbd
#
_entry.id   5a5bde1cff560a29c42624a2e2b36cbd
#
_cell.length_a   1.000
_cell.length_b   1.000
_cell.length_c   1.000
_cell.angle_alpha   90.00
_cell.angle_beta   90.00
_cell.angle_gamma   90.00
#
_symmetry.space_group_name_H-M   'P 1'
#
loop_
_entity.id
_entity.type
_entity.pdbx_description
1 polymer ?
#
loop_
_entity_poly.entity_id
_entity_poly.type
_entity_poly.pdbx_seq_one_letter_code
_entity_poly.pdbx_strand_id
1 'polypeptide(L)'
;MKKVLILFFAWPILFIGQTSTKNSCWKKQSYEKYNHINFSKLEEINQTINFNKIDYPLLHATIFFLTNKERAKRKKEIISWNKNLEIAAFNHSKMMAELKFFSHSSKIKKRKEPEDRAKIAGITNPYIAENIAKTPVDSQDTYLSLSKKIVTQWMKSPGHKSNILSKDALELGVGVFIIKEKEFNYVYSTQNFQWFYLIESTASKDSSPPGWK
;
A
#
# COMPACT_ATOMS: atom_id res chain seq x y z
N MET A 1 0.94 5.22 -54.26
CA MET A 1 1.02 5.59 -52.87
C MET A 1 0.32 4.53 -52.01
N LYS A 2 1.06 3.63 -51.34
CA LYS A 2 0.51 2.56 -50.53
C LYS A 2 0.29 3.11 -49.13
N LYS A 3 -0.97 3.18 -48.66
CA LYS A 3 -1.30 3.56 -47.28
C LYS A 3 -0.95 2.34 -46.38
N VAL A 4 0.04 2.53 -45.51
CA VAL A 4 0.34 1.59 -44.41
C VAL A 4 -0.67 1.81 -43.30
N LEU A 5 -1.56 0.84 -43.12
CA LEU A 5 -2.50 0.85 -42.01
C LEU A 5 -1.78 0.28 -40.77
N ILE A 6 -1.38 1.15 -39.85
CA ILE A 6 -0.79 0.75 -38.57
C ILE A 6 -1.95 0.39 -37.64
N LEU A 7 -2.22 -0.90 -37.48
CA LEU A 7 -3.14 -1.43 -36.50
C LEU A 7 -2.49 -1.34 -35.09
N PHE A 8 -2.91 -0.37 -34.30
CA PHE A 8 -2.61 -0.35 -32.88
C PHE A 8 -3.40 -1.48 -32.19
N PHE A 9 -2.75 -2.59 -31.94
CA PHE A 9 -3.27 -3.57 -30.98
C PHE A 9 -3.22 -2.97 -29.59
N ALA A 10 -4.37 -2.45 -29.13
CA ALA A 10 -4.57 -2.15 -27.71
C ALA A 10 -4.63 -3.50 -26.97
N TRP A 11 -3.48 -3.94 -26.45
CA TRP A 11 -3.41 -5.07 -25.55
C TRP A 11 -4.18 -4.70 -24.29
N PRO A 12 -5.24 -5.45 -23.90
CA PRO A 12 -5.86 -5.23 -22.63
C PRO A 12 -4.83 -5.54 -21.55
N ILE A 13 -4.35 -4.52 -20.83
CA ILE A 13 -3.57 -4.72 -19.62
C ILE A 13 -4.55 -5.34 -18.60
N LEU A 14 -4.64 -6.66 -18.62
CA LEU A 14 -5.27 -7.43 -17.56
C LEU A 14 -4.45 -7.23 -16.30
N PHE A 15 -4.85 -6.25 -15.48
CA PHE A 15 -4.36 -6.09 -14.15
C PHE A 15 -4.90 -7.24 -13.27
N ILE A 16 -4.28 -8.39 -13.38
CA ILE A 16 -4.43 -9.44 -12.37
C ILE A 16 -3.58 -9.01 -11.19
N GLY A 17 -4.17 -8.19 -10.33
CA GLY A 17 -3.57 -7.73 -9.08
C GLY A 17 -3.62 -8.82 -8.00
N GLN A 18 -3.07 -9.99 -8.29
CA GLN A 18 -2.73 -10.96 -7.26
C GLN A 18 -1.24 -11.25 -7.35
N THR A 19 -0.47 -10.64 -6.44
CA THR A 19 0.80 -11.23 -6.07
C THR A 19 0.51 -12.67 -5.67
N SER A 20 1.23 -13.63 -6.25
CA SER A 20 1.10 -15.04 -5.91
C SER A 20 1.35 -15.23 -4.41
N THR A 21 0.28 -15.17 -3.62
CA THR A 21 0.31 -15.44 -2.17
C THR A 21 0.56 -16.91 -1.86
N LYS A 22 0.60 -17.76 -2.89
CA LYS A 22 0.68 -19.22 -2.75
C LYS A 22 1.94 -19.71 -2.04
N ASN A 23 3.00 -18.87 -1.99
CA ASN A 23 4.29 -19.19 -1.36
C ASN A 23 4.75 -18.13 -0.33
N SER A 24 3.89 -17.17 0.03
CA SER A 24 4.23 -16.20 1.09
C SER A 24 4.09 -16.85 2.46
N CYS A 25 5.06 -16.57 3.34
CA CYS A 25 4.94 -16.91 4.76
C CYS A 25 3.92 -16.01 5.48
N TRP A 26 3.59 -14.84 4.90
CA TRP A 26 2.65 -13.88 5.47
C TRP A 26 1.24 -14.03 4.89
N LYS A 27 0.23 -14.17 5.78
CA LYS A 27 -1.19 -14.34 5.42
C LYS A 27 -2.05 -13.29 6.14
N LYS A 28 -3.30 -13.12 5.71
CA LYS A 28 -4.24 -12.21 6.35
C LYS A 28 -4.34 -12.43 7.88
N GLN A 29 -4.44 -13.68 8.30
CA GLN A 29 -4.53 -14.07 9.72
C GLN A 29 -3.29 -13.68 10.53
N SER A 30 -2.15 -13.44 9.85
CA SER A 30 -0.93 -13.00 10.51
C SER A 30 -1.04 -11.59 11.06
N TYR A 31 -1.87 -10.72 10.46
CA TYR A 31 -2.13 -9.38 11.00
C TYR A 31 -2.91 -9.40 12.33
N GLU A 32 -3.64 -10.48 12.61
CA GLU A 32 -4.34 -10.70 13.90
C GLU A 32 -3.40 -11.29 14.96
N LYS A 33 -2.45 -12.14 14.51
CA LYS A 33 -1.48 -12.83 15.39
C LYS A 33 -0.35 -11.91 15.82
N TYR A 34 0.16 -11.04 14.93
CA TYR A 34 1.29 -10.17 15.17
C TYR A 34 0.84 -8.72 15.37
N ASN A 35 1.65 -7.95 16.10
CA ASN A 35 1.45 -6.52 16.31
C ASN A 35 2.80 -5.78 16.27
N HIS A 36 2.79 -4.46 16.43
CA HIS A 36 3.98 -3.61 16.38
C HIS A 36 5.05 -3.91 17.45
N ILE A 37 4.72 -4.73 18.49
CA ILE A 37 5.66 -5.14 19.54
C ILE A 37 6.30 -6.46 19.18
N ASN A 38 5.50 -7.47 18.81
CA ASN A 38 5.96 -8.85 18.68
C ASN A 38 6.35 -9.27 17.26
N PHE A 39 6.01 -8.48 16.20
CA PHE A 39 6.37 -8.84 14.82
C PHE A 39 7.88 -8.99 14.62
N SER A 40 8.71 -8.32 15.44
CA SER A 40 10.16 -8.41 15.39
C SER A 40 10.73 -9.79 15.80
N LYS A 41 9.86 -10.65 16.38
CA LYS A 41 10.21 -12.04 16.72
C LYS A 41 10.08 -12.98 15.51
N LEU A 42 9.53 -12.52 14.39
CA LEU A 42 9.39 -13.28 13.17
C LEU A 42 10.77 -13.37 12.49
N GLU A 43 11.32 -14.57 12.37
CA GLU A 43 12.66 -14.79 11.83
C GLU A 43 12.77 -14.44 10.35
N GLU A 44 11.69 -14.66 9.59
CA GLU A 44 11.62 -14.44 8.15
C GLU A 44 11.91 -12.99 7.75
N ILE A 45 11.62 -12.00 8.62
CA ILE A 45 11.93 -10.59 8.30
C ILE A 45 13.45 -10.30 8.28
N ASN A 46 14.26 -11.16 8.89
CA ASN A 46 15.71 -11.03 8.90
C ASN A 46 16.39 -11.75 7.73
N GLN A 47 15.62 -12.47 6.90
CA GLN A 47 16.14 -13.11 5.70
C GLN A 47 16.47 -12.07 4.63
N THR A 48 17.58 -12.26 3.93
CA THR A 48 17.96 -11.47 2.76
C THR A 48 16.90 -11.61 1.66
N ILE A 49 16.56 -10.50 1.01
CA ILE A 49 15.56 -10.48 -0.05
C ILE A 49 16.09 -11.22 -1.28
N ASN A 50 15.41 -12.29 -1.65
CA ASN A 50 15.67 -12.98 -2.91
C ASN A 50 14.91 -12.27 -4.05
N PHE A 51 15.62 -11.53 -4.89
CA PHE A 51 15.01 -10.76 -5.99
C PHE A 51 14.29 -11.61 -7.04
N ASN A 52 14.58 -12.91 -7.13
CA ASN A 52 13.87 -13.84 -8.01
C ASN A 52 12.55 -14.35 -7.39
N LYS A 53 12.39 -14.20 -6.07
CA LYS A 53 11.22 -14.70 -5.34
C LYS A 53 10.94 -13.80 -4.13
N ILE A 54 10.53 -12.57 -4.39
CA ILE A 54 10.23 -11.59 -3.33
C ILE A 54 8.92 -11.96 -2.63
N ASP A 55 8.93 -12.04 -1.31
CA ASP A 55 7.72 -12.12 -0.49
C ASP A 55 7.17 -10.72 -0.24
N TYR A 56 6.42 -10.19 -1.21
CA TYR A 56 5.81 -8.86 -1.11
C TYR A 56 4.87 -8.73 0.09
N PRO A 57 3.96 -9.70 0.38
CA PRO A 57 3.13 -9.63 1.57
C PRO A 57 3.91 -9.46 2.87
N LEU A 58 5.03 -10.17 3.02
CA LEU A 58 5.91 -10.04 4.19
C LEU A 58 6.53 -8.63 4.25
N LEU A 59 6.97 -8.09 3.12
CA LEU A 59 7.57 -6.76 3.05
C LEU A 59 6.55 -5.67 3.38
N HIS A 60 5.32 -5.78 2.85
CA HIS A 60 4.20 -4.87 3.16
C HIS A 60 3.89 -4.87 4.66
N ALA A 61 3.77 -6.07 5.25
CA ALA A 61 3.47 -6.22 6.67
C ALA A 61 4.59 -5.66 7.56
N THR A 62 5.86 -5.88 7.18
CA THR A 62 7.00 -5.37 7.94
C THR A 62 6.97 -3.84 8.00
N ILE A 63 6.69 -3.16 6.88
CA ILE A 63 6.54 -1.69 6.83
C ILE A 63 5.33 -1.25 7.65
N PHE A 64 4.19 -1.96 7.55
CA PHE A 64 2.98 -1.68 8.32
C PHE A 64 3.25 -1.69 9.84
N PHE A 65 3.88 -2.74 10.35
CA PHE A 65 4.18 -2.83 11.79
C PHE A 65 5.25 -1.84 12.24
N LEU A 66 6.24 -1.53 11.40
CA LEU A 66 7.21 -0.47 11.69
C LEU A 66 6.54 0.90 11.75
N THR A 67 5.56 1.16 10.88
CA THR A 67 4.75 2.39 10.92
C THR A 67 4.00 2.50 12.25
N ASN A 68 3.32 1.45 12.65
CA ASN A 68 2.63 1.38 13.94
C ASN A 68 3.59 1.49 15.13
N LYS A 69 4.80 0.94 15.02
CA LYS A 69 5.85 1.12 16.03
C LYS A 69 6.29 2.59 16.16
N GLU A 70 6.40 3.33 15.05
CA GLU A 70 6.69 4.77 15.08
C GLU A 70 5.54 5.59 15.69
N ARG A 71 4.28 5.18 15.45
CA ARG A 71 3.10 5.77 16.09
C ARG A 71 3.11 5.53 17.60
N ALA A 72 3.28 4.28 18.03
CA ALA A 72 3.32 3.90 19.45
C ALA A 72 4.41 4.65 20.23
N LYS A 73 5.63 4.79 19.67
CA LYS A 73 6.72 5.58 20.26
C LYS A 73 6.34 7.04 20.55
N ARG A 74 5.34 7.58 19.83
CA ARG A 74 4.86 8.96 19.95
C ARG A 74 3.47 9.04 20.56
N LYS A 75 3.04 7.98 21.27
CA LYS A 75 1.76 7.90 21.98
C LYS A 75 0.56 8.17 21.05
N LYS A 76 0.65 7.71 19.79
CA LYS A 76 -0.44 7.74 18.83
C LYS A 76 -1.14 6.39 18.78
N GLU A 77 -2.46 6.41 18.57
CA GLU A 77 -3.25 5.21 18.39
C GLU A 77 -2.73 4.35 17.23
N ILE A 78 -2.80 3.04 17.40
CA ILE A 78 -2.43 2.07 16.38
C ILE A 78 -3.51 2.05 15.31
N ILE A 79 -3.10 2.08 14.05
CA ILE A 79 -4.01 2.00 12.91
C ILE A 79 -4.15 0.56 12.41
N SER A 80 -5.36 0.25 11.94
CA SER A 80 -5.70 -1.08 11.45
C SER A 80 -5.18 -1.31 10.03
N TRP A 81 -4.88 -2.57 9.70
CA TRP A 81 -4.57 -2.96 8.34
C TRP A 81 -5.84 -3.07 7.49
N ASN A 82 -5.77 -2.56 6.26
CA ASN A 82 -6.84 -2.70 5.28
C ASN A 82 -6.30 -3.29 3.97
N LYS A 83 -6.85 -4.44 3.58
CA LYS A 83 -6.44 -5.17 2.37
C LYS A 83 -6.64 -4.36 1.09
N ASN A 84 -7.74 -3.63 0.97
CA ASN A 84 -8.06 -2.89 -0.26
C ASN A 84 -7.12 -1.69 -0.43
N LEU A 85 -6.76 -1.03 0.68
CA LEU A 85 -5.73 0.01 0.67
C LEU A 85 -4.35 -0.55 0.30
N GLU A 86 -4.00 -1.76 0.77
CA GLU A 86 -2.76 -2.46 0.39
C GLU A 86 -2.73 -2.74 -1.11
N ILE A 87 -3.84 -3.24 -1.68
CA ILE A 87 -3.97 -3.49 -3.13
C ILE A 87 -3.80 -2.18 -3.91
N ALA A 88 -4.44 -1.09 -3.49
CA ALA A 88 -4.30 0.22 -4.13
C ALA A 88 -2.86 0.72 -4.09
N ALA A 89 -2.20 0.63 -2.92
CA ALA A 89 -0.82 1.02 -2.70
C ALA A 89 0.16 0.19 -3.55
N PHE A 90 0.01 -1.14 -3.56
CA PHE A 90 0.83 -2.03 -4.37
C PHE A 90 0.72 -1.71 -5.86
N ASN A 91 -0.50 -1.57 -6.38
CA ASN A 91 -0.72 -1.26 -7.77
C ASN A 91 -0.12 0.11 -8.16
N HIS A 92 -0.16 1.10 -7.26
CA HIS A 92 0.46 2.39 -7.53
C HIS A 92 1.99 2.29 -7.56
N SER A 93 2.60 1.61 -6.59
CA SER A 93 4.04 1.35 -6.57
C SER A 93 4.51 0.61 -7.82
N LYS A 94 3.76 -0.40 -8.25
CA LYS A 94 4.03 -1.14 -9.48
C LYS A 94 3.91 -0.24 -10.73
N MET A 95 2.85 0.58 -10.82
CA MET A 95 2.69 1.52 -11.94
C MET A 95 3.83 2.55 -11.99
N MET A 96 4.24 3.12 -10.86
CA MET A 96 5.36 4.05 -10.82
C MET A 96 6.63 3.42 -11.39
N ALA A 97 6.92 2.18 -10.99
CA ALA A 97 8.09 1.43 -11.43
C ALA A 97 8.04 1.10 -12.94
N GLU A 98 6.95 0.46 -13.39
CA GLU A 98 6.82 -0.05 -14.76
C GLU A 98 6.66 1.07 -15.80
N LEU A 99 5.91 2.13 -15.47
CA LEU A 99 5.67 3.28 -16.36
C LEU A 99 6.68 4.41 -16.17
N LYS A 100 7.72 4.19 -15.35
CA LYS A 100 8.85 5.10 -15.14
C LYS A 100 8.40 6.51 -14.78
N PHE A 101 7.61 6.65 -13.71
CA PHE A 101 7.26 7.93 -13.11
C PHE A 101 7.34 7.84 -11.57
N PHE A 102 7.41 8.99 -10.91
CA PHE A 102 7.39 9.10 -9.45
C PHE A 102 6.52 10.29 -9.07
N SER A 103 5.26 10.04 -8.73
CA SER A 103 4.28 11.07 -8.44
C SER A 103 3.05 10.46 -7.74
N HIS A 104 2.38 11.25 -6.91
CA HIS A 104 1.07 10.91 -6.36
C HIS A 104 0.00 10.73 -7.46
N SER A 105 0.05 11.57 -8.49
CA SER A 105 -0.84 11.46 -9.66
C SER A 105 -0.30 10.44 -10.65
N SER A 106 -1.10 9.42 -10.96
CA SER A 106 -0.78 8.40 -11.95
C SER A 106 -0.96 8.92 -13.37
N LYS A 107 -0.19 8.38 -14.32
CA LYS A 107 -0.33 8.62 -15.76
C LYS A 107 -1.61 8.01 -16.36
N ILE A 108 -2.31 7.13 -15.64
CA ILE A 108 -3.52 6.44 -16.11
C ILE A 108 -4.76 7.21 -15.65
N LYS A 109 -5.54 7.77 -16.59
CA LYS A 109 -6.67 8.67 -16.35
C LYS A 109 -7.66 8.18 -15.26
N LYS A 110 -8.07 6.90 -15.30
CA LYS A 110 -9.03 6.33 -14.33
C LYS A 110 -8.41 5.97 -12.97
N ARG A 111 -7.10 6.17 -12.79
CA ARG A 111 -6.32 5.85 -11.58
C ARG A 111 -5.44 7.01 -11.18
N LYS A 112 -5.85 8.22 -11.54
CA LYS A 112 -5.01 9.40 -11.43
C LYS A 112 -4.69 9.70 -9.98
N GLU A 113 -5.71 9.87 -9.16
CA GLU A 113 -5.56 10.28 -7.78
C GLU A 113 -5.58 9.06 -6.81
N PRO A 114 -5.05 9.18 -5.58
CA PRO A 114 -5.09 8.12 -4.58
C PRO A 114 -6.50 7.58 -4.34
N GLU A 115 -7.52 8.47 -4.28
CA GLU A 115 -8.92 8.11 -4.09
C GLU A 115 -9.46 7.27 -5.25
N ASP A 116 -9.07 7.57 -6.49
CA ASP A 116 -9.49 6.78 -7.67
C ASP A 116 -8.97 5.34 -7.55
N ARG A 117 -7.71 5.20 -7.12
CA ARG A 117 -7.07 3.90 -6.93
C ARG A 117 -7.71 3.11 -5.78
N ALA A 118 -8.02 3.81 -4.68
CA ALA A 118 -8.70 3.22 -3.53
C ALA A 118 -10.12 2.75 -3.89
N LYS A 119 -10.90 3.55 -4.65
CA LYS A 119 -12.23 3.15 -5.17
C LYS A 119 -12.15 1.89 -6.03
N ILE A 120 -11.19 1.83 -6.96
CA ILE A 120 -10.99 0.65 -7.82
C ILE A 120 -10.63 -0.58 -6.99
N ALA A 121 -9.92 -0.41 -5.88
CA ALA A 121 -9.58 -1.49 -4.96
C ALA A 121 -10.73 -1.90 -4.03
N GLY A 122 -11.87 -1.19 -4.06
CA GLY A 122 -13.08 -1.54 -3.30
C GLY A 122 -13.30 -0.71 -2.03
N ILE A 123 -12.64 0.44 -1.88
CA ILE A 123 -12.97 1.43 -0.83
C ILE A 123 -14.14 2.29 -1.33
N THR A 124 -15.26 2.26 -0.62
CA THR A 124 -16.49 2.94 -1.05
C THR A 124 -16.49 4.45 -0.80
N ASN A 125 -15.83 4.90 0.26
CA ASN A 125 -15.73 6.33 0.60
C ASN A 125 -14.27 6.70 0.92
N PRO A 126 -13.36 6.74 -0.09
CA PRO A 126 -11.97 7.03 0.15
C PRO A 126 -11.74 8.50 0.47
N TYR A 127 -10.98 8.74 1.54
CA TYR A 127 -10.34 10.00 1.87
C TYR A 127 -8.90 9.69 2.26
N ILE A 128 -8.01 9.79 1.29
CA ILE A 128 -6.70 9.15 1.34
C ILE A 128 -5.58 10.18 1.54
N ALA A 129 -4.80 10.01 2.60
CA ALA A 129 -3.46 10.58 2.68
C ALA A 129 -2.46 9.55 2.15
N GLU A 130 -1.58 9.97 1.25
CA GLU A 130 -0.63 9.08 0.61
C GLU A 130 0.82 9.48 0.88
N ASN A 131 1.66 8.51 1.21
CA ASN A 131 3.11 8.64 1.21
C ASN A 131 3.68 7.79 0.07
N ILE A 132 4.64 8.34 -0.68
CA ILE A 132 5.40 7.58 -1.67
C ILE A 132 6.90 7.72 -1.39
N ALA A 133 7.67 6.68 -1.75
CA ALA A 133 9.12 6.71 -1.71
C ALA A 133 9.72 5.90 -2.85
N LYS A 134 10.89 6.31 -3.33
CA LYS A 134 11.79 5.53 -4.17
C LYS A 134 13.10 5.36 -3.42
N THR A 135 13.46 4.12 -3.10
CA THR A 135 14.60 3.80 -2.23
C THR A 135 15.52 2.79 -2.93
N PRO A 136 16.84 3.00 -2.95
CA PRO A 136 17.77 1.99 -3.46
C PRO A 136 17.75 0.75 -2.56
N VAL A 137 17.89 -0.42 -3.18
CA VAL A 137 17.88 -1.73 -2.52
C VAL A 137 19.22 -2.42 -2.76
N ASP A 138 19.90 -2.75 -1.67
CA ASP A 138 21.17 -3.46 -1.70
C ASP A 138 20.97 -4.99 -1.74
N SER A 139 21.92 -5.71 -2.30
CA SER A 139 21.87 -7.18 -2.38
C SER A 139 21.85 -7.87 -1.01
N GLN A 140 22.31 -7.18 0.04
CA GLN A 140 22.31 -7.66 1.42
C GLN A 140 21.10 -7.20 2.23
N ASP A 141 20.17 -6.44 1.62
CA ASP A 141 19.00 -6.00 2.35
C ASP A 141 18.11 -7.17 2.75
N THR A 142 17.76 -7.20 4.02
CA THR A 142 16.71 -8.06 4.56
C THR A 142 15.36 -7.36 4.46
N TYR A 143 14.25 -8.11 4.62
CA TYR A 143 12.92 -7.50 4.71
C TYR A 143 12.87 -6.40 5.79
N LEU A 144 13.51 -6.65 6.95
CA LEU A 144 13.55 -5.68 8.04
C LEU A 144 14.41 -4.46 7.73
N SER A 145 15.63 -4.65 7.17
CA SER A 145 16.55 -3.53 6.89
C SER A 145 15.96 -2.58 5.83
N LEU A 146 15.43 -3.13 4.74
CA LEU A 146 14.79 -2.35 3.69
C LEU A 146 13.56 -1.60 4.22
N SER A 147 12.70 -2.27 4.99
CA SER A 147 11.54 -1.64 5.60
C SER A 147 11.92 -0.50 6.55
N LYS A 148 12.99 -0.66 7.33
CA LYS A 148 13.53 0.41 8.18
C LYS A 148 14.05 1.59 7.35
N LYS A 149 14.75 1.35 6.23
CA LYS A 149 15.20 2.42 5.31
C LYS A 149 14.00 3.25 4.83
N ILE A 150 12.95 2.59 4.34
CA ILE A 150 11.75 3.23 3.81
C ILE A 150 11.02 4.05 4.89
N VAL A 151 10.72 3.44 6.04
CA VAL A 151 10.00 4.14 7.13
C VAL A 151 10.83 5.31 7.67
N THR A 152 12.15 5.15 7.80
CA THR A 152 13.04 6.23 8.21
C THR A 152 13.04 7.39 7.21
N GLN A 153 13.03 7.10 5.91
CA GLN A 153 12.94 8.12 4.85
C GLN A 153 11.65 8.94 5.00
N TRP A 154 10.50 8.28 5.18
CA TRP A 154 9.24 8.97 5.42
C TRP A 154 9.23 9.77 6.73
N MET A 155 9.78 9.22 7.82
CA MET A 155 9.84 9.92 9.11
C MET A 155 10.78 11.14 9.12
N LYS A 156 11.73 11.24 8.17
CA LYS A 156 12.58 12.42 7.99
C LYS A 156 11.91 13.53 7.17
N SER A 157 10.86 13.22 6.42
CA SER A 157 10.09 14.19 5.64
C SER A 157 8.92 14.74 6.46
N PRO A 158 8.79 16.06 6.67
CA PRO A 158 7.70 16.63 7.48
C PRO A 158 6.30 16.22 7.02
N GLY A 159 6.01 16.26 5.70
CA GLY A 159 4.71 15.87 5.14
C GLY A 159 4.41 14.40 5.34
N HIS A 160 5.33 13.51 4.97
CA HIS A 160 5.14 12.07 5.16
C HIS A 160 5.00 11.69 6.63
N LYS A 161 5.81 12.30 7.51
CA LYS A 161 5.73 12.12 8.97
C LYS A 161 4.37 12.57 9.51
N SER A 162 3.81 13.67 9.00
CA SER A 162 2.49 14.15 9.38
C SER A 162 1.41 13.10 9.09
N ASN A 163 1.43 12.48 7.90
CA ASN A 163 0.51 11.40 7.56
C ASN A 163 0.67 10.20 8.49
N ILE A 164 1.92 9.74 8.74
CA ILE A 164 2.19 8.62 9.66
C ILE A 164 1.67 8.89 11.07
N LEU A 165 1.76 10.13 11.56
CA LEU A 165 1.42 10.50 12.93
C LEU A 165 0.05 11.17 13.07
N SER A 166 -0.73 11.25 11.99
CA SER A 166 -2.08 11.81 12.02
C SER A 166 -2.95 11.07 13.04
N LYS A 167 -3.71 11.83 13.83
CA LYS A 167 -4.71 11.29 14.75
C LYS A 167 -5.95 10.77 14.00
N ASP A 168 -6.16 11.27 12.79
CA ASP A 168 -7.33 10.97 11.98
C ASP A 168 -7.13 9.73 11.09
N ALA A 169 -5.89 9.18 11.05
CA ALA A 169 -5.61 7.95 10.33
C ALA A 169 -6.19 6.74 11.09
N LEU A 170 -7.08 6.00 10.45
CA LEU A 170 -7.81 4.86 11.02
C LEU A 170 -7.32 3.53 10.46
N GLU A 171 -7.07 3.49 9.15
CA GLU A 171 -6.62 2.31 8.43
C GLU A 171 -5.42 2.62 7.54
N LEU A 172 -4.60 1.60 7.31
CA LEU A 172 -3.40 1.69 6.48
C LEU A 172 -3.28 0.48 5.55
N GLY A 173 -3.02 0.77 4.28
CA GLY A 173 -2.49 -0.20 3.32
C GLY A 173 -1.09 0.21 2.87
N VAL A 174 -0.18 -0.74 2.86
CA VAL A 174 1.20 -0.57 2.37
C VAL A 174 1.41 -1.43 1.14
N GLY A 175 1.99 -0.87 0.10
CA GLY A 175 2.35 -1.61 -1.09
C GLY A 175 3.71 -1.19 -1.61
N VAL A 176 4.55 -2.16 -1.97
CA VAL A 176 5.87 -1.89 -2.53
C VAL A 176 6.11 -2.74 -3.77
N PHE A 177 6.93 -2.24 -4.69
CA PHE A 177 7.36 -2.99 -5.87
C PHE A 177 8.84 -2.72 -6.14
N ILE A 178 9.62 -3.81 -6.26
CA ILE A 178 11.06 -3.74 -6.54
C ILE A 178 11.29 -3.97 -8.03
N ILE A 179 12.11 -3.11 -8.63
CA ILE A 179 12.50 -3.21 -10.04
C ILE A 179 13.99 -2.96 -10.19
N LYS A 180 14.62 -3.64 -11.14
CA LYS A 180 15.99 -3.32 -11.55
C LYS A 180 15.95 -2.16 -12.57
N GLU A 181 16.65 -1.08 -12.26
CA GLU A 181 16.88 0.06 -13.16
C GLU A 181 18.37 0.17 -13.44
N LYS A 182 18.79 -0.11 -14.67
CA LYS A 182 20.21 -0.22 -15.04
C LYS A 182 20.91 -1.24 -14.15
N GLU A 183 21.93 -0.80 -13.40
CA GLU A 183 22.73 -1.66 -12.52
C GLU A 183 22.19 -1.75 -11.10
N PHE A 184 21.17 -0.97 -10.74
CA PHE A 184 20.68 -0.88 -9.37
C PHE A 184 19.26 -1.38 -9.24
N ASN A 185 18.94 -1.96 -8.07
CA ASN A 185 17.58 -2.25 -7.69
C ASN A 185 16.98 -1.07 -6.92
N TYR A 186 15.73 -0.75 -7.22
CA TYR A 186 14.95 0.26 -6.51
C TYR A 186 13.63 -0.32 -6.06
N VAL A 187 13.22 0.04 -4.84
CA VAL A 187 11.86 -0.19 -4.39
C VAL A 187 11.06 1.10 -4.51
N TYR A 188 9.92 1.00 -5.19
CA TYR A 188 8.86 2.00 -5.14
C TYR A 188 7.89 1.60 -4.03
N SER A 189 7.54 2.53 -3.18
CA SER A 189 6.77 2.28 -1.97
C SER A 189 5.63 3.27 -1.85
N THR A 190 4.46 2.78 -1.45
CA THR A 190 3.26 3.59 -1.21
C THR A 190 2.64 3.20 0.11
N GLN A 191 2.22 4.19 0.91
CA GLN A 191 1.31 4.05 2.04
C GLN A 191 0.03 4.82 1.74
N ASN A 192 -1.12 4.18 1.88
CA ASN A 192 -2.43 4.80 1.80
C ASN A 192 -3.09 4.76 3.17
N PHE A 193 -3.35 5.93 3.75
CA PHE A 193 -4.03 6.09 5.02
C PHE A 193 -5.47 6.52 4.77
N GLN A 194 -6.45 5.77 5.29
CA GLN A 194 -7.86 6.14 5.27
C GLN A 194 -8.19 6.91 6.56
N TRP A 195 -8.90 8.03 6.43
CA TRP A 195 -9.24 8.90 7.55
C TRP A 195 -10.67 8.75 8.04
N PHE A 196 -11.52 7.98 7.35
CA PHE A 196 -12.89 7.70 7.77
C PHE A 196 -13.18 6.21 7.73
N TYR A 197 -13.89 5.71 8.75
CA TYR A 197 -14.56 4.43 8.64
C TYR A 197 -15.77 4.58 7.72
N LEU A 198 -16.12 3.48 7.03
CA LEU A 198 -17.44 3.37 6.43
C LEU A 198 -18.46 3.56 7.54
N ILE A 199 -19.26 4.62 7.46
CA ILE A 199 -20.51 4.66 8.17
C ILE A 199 -21.37 3.65 7.44
N GLU A 200 -21.48 2.42 7.96
CA GLU A 200 -22.59 1.56 7.61
C GLU A 200 -23.82 2.41 7.91
N SER A 201 -24.60 2.76 6.87
CA SER A 201 -25.88 3.38 7.08
C SER A 201 -26.67 2.38 7.92
N THR A 202 -26.81 2.64 9.18
CA THR A 202 -27.88 2.08 9.98
C THR A 202 -29.14 2.69 9.39
N ALA A 203 -29.60 2.10 8.27
CA ALA A 203 -30.96 2.26 7.83
C ALA A 203 -31.78 1.70 8.97
N SER A 204 -32.21 2.58 9.85
CA SER A 204 -33.18 2.27 10.88
C SER A 204 -34.40 1.71 10.16
N LYS A 205 -34.61 0.40 10.27
CA LYS A 205 -35.91 -0.20 10.12
C LYS A 205 -36.75 0.33 11.28
N ASP A 206 -37.20 1.55 11.19
CA ASP A 206 -38.38 2.00 11.91
C ASP A 206 -38.67 3.45 11.48
N SER A 207 -39.51 3.60 10.45
CA SER A 207 -40.38 4.75 10.30
C SER A 207 -41.66 4.30 9.63
N SER A 208 -42.52 3.66 10.45
CA SER A 208 -43.95 3.70 10.15
C SER A 208 -44.39 5.17 10.15
N PRO A 209 -45.03 5.69 9.10
CA PRO A 209 -45.54 7.06 9.13
C PRO A 209 -46.64 7.19 10.23
N PRO A 210 -46.64 8.31 10.97
CA PRO A 210 -47.74 8.56 11.90
C PRO A 210 -49.03 8.66 11.16
N GLY A 211 -50.01 7.83 11.59
CA GLY A 211 -51.36 7.83 11.04
C GLY A 211 -52.04 9.19 11.23
N TRP A 212 -52.55 9.73 10.13
CA TRP A 212 -53.49 10.83 10.15
C TRP A 212 -54.82 10.28 10.62
N LYS A 213 -55.33 10.77 11.76
CA LYS A 213 -56.73 10.79 12.10
C LYS A 213 -57.32 12.10 11.66
#